data_e4d16cf90a8d57b4e70c4d9b39570a84
#
_entry.id   e4d16cf90a8d57b4e70c4d9b39570a84
#
_cell.length_a   1.000
_cell.length_b   1.000
_cell.length_c   1.000
_cell.angle_alpha   90.00
_cell.angle_beta   90.00
_cell.angle_gamma   90.00
#
_symmetry.space_group_name_H-M   'P 1'
#
loop_
_entity.id
_entity.type
_entity.pdbx_description
1 polymer ?
#
loop_
_entity_poly.entity_id
_entity_poly.type
_entity_poly.pdbx_seq_one_letter_code
_entity_poly.pdbx_strand_id
1 'polypeptide(L)'
;MNDYYASINDHSICYYSMGEFVEVGDNYIGKYNGLNGYGFRVDKFEIVDGNSYCQKLNYTGEHGEKLALISITLRNEGSEEGIWLHDLSLIGEDNYVGMNWDLLLLANPGLEGSTGIRLSPGMEYALVIPFDILQRYFGRKTFKNIEEYPFFFVVAGYPEEQRIQLSLFD
;
A
#
# COMPACT_ATOMS: atom_id res chain seq x y z
N MET A 1 -11.71 28.09 -2.54
CA MET A 1 -10.91 27.58 -3.67
C MET A 1 -9.43 27.90 -3.54
N ASN A 2 -9.06 29.07 -3.04
CA ASN A 2 -7.65 29.42 -2.80
C ASN A 2 -6.97 28.58 -1.71
N ASP A 3 -7.70 28.18 -0.69
CA ASP A 3 -7.13 27.42 0.44
C ASP A 3 -6.79 25.98 0.07
N TYR A 4 -7.51 25.40 -0.91
CA TYR A 4 -7.23 24.06 -1.41
C TYR A 4 -5.89 23.98 -2.16
N TYR A 5 -5.62 24.95 -3.04
CA TYR A 5 -4.37 24.97 -3.81
C TYR A 5 -3.15 25.41 -2.99
N ALA A 6 -3.34 26.31 -2.04
CA ALA A 6 -2.27 26.69 -1.10
C ALA A 6 -1.86 25.52 -0.21
N SER A 7 -2.83 24.69 0.22
CA SER A 7 -2.60 23.54 1.07
C SER A 7 -1.93 22.36 0.34
N ILE A 8 -2.17 22.17 -0.96
CA ILE A 8 -1.49 21.12 -1.75
C ILE A 8 0.02 21.40 -1.88
N ASN A 9 0.41 22.68 -1.92
CA ASN A 9 1.81 23.07 -2.05
C ASN A 9 2.57 23.09 -0.72
N ASP A 10 1.88 23.00 0.40
CA ASP A 10 2.46 23.14 1.74
C ASP A 10 2.18 21.92 2.64
N HIS A 11 1.91 20.75 2.05
CA HIS A 11 1.73 19.52 2.82
C HIS A 11 3.07 18.97 3.31
N SER A 12 3.11 18.55 4.56
CA SER A 12 4.26 17.89 5.14
C SER A 12 4.26 16.41 4.82
N ILE A 13 5.46 15.82 4.77
CA ILE A 13 5.63 14.39 4.63
C ILE A 13 6.21 13.85 5.94
N CYS A 14 5.53 12.90 6.55
CA CYS A 14 6.03 12.16 7.69
C CYS A 14 6.46 10.76 7.28
N TYR A 15 7.66 10.37 7.71
CA TYR A 15 8.22 9.06 7.43
C TYR A 15 8.12 8.17 8.66
N TYR A 16 7.74 6.92 8.43
CA TYR A 16 7.59 5.88 9.45
C TYR A 16 8.40 4.66 9.05
N SER A 17 8.70 3.82 10.03
CA SER A 17 9.43 2.56 9.80
C SER A 17 8.47 1.38 9.74
N MET A 18 8.91 0.30 9.08
CA MET A 18 8.23 -1.00 9.16
C MET A 18 8.20 -1.47 10.61
N GLY A 19 7.19 -2.24 10.97
CA GLY A 19 7.02 -2.81 12.30
C GLY A 19 6.30 -1.92 13.30
N GLU A 20 6.09 -0.65 13.01
CA GLU A 20 5.28 0.23 13.85
C GLU A 20 3.88 0.48 13.27
N PHE A 21 2.88 0.65 14.13
CA PHE A 21 1.55 1.06 13.68
C PHE A 21 1.53 2.56 13.39
N VAL A 22 1.09 2.87 12.16
CA VAL A 22 0.87 4.24 11.71
C VAL A 22 -0.63 4.49 11.72
N GLU A 23 -1.08 5.36 12.60
CA GLU A 23 -2.49 5.73 12.69
C GLU A 23 -2.82 6.79 11.65
N VAL A 24 -3.88 6.56 10.88
CA VAL A 24 -4.43 7.59 9.99
C VAL A 24 -5.37 8.45 10.80
N GLY A 25 -4.91 9.64 11.09
CA GLY A 25 -5.67 10.63 11.84
C GLY A 25 -6.75 11.33 11.01
N ASP A 26 -7.26 12.41 11.56
CA ASP A 26 -8.29 13.22 10.91
C ASP A 26 -7.66 14.08 9.79
N ASN A 27 -7.39 13.45 8.66
CA ASN A 27 -6.92 14.14 7.47
C ASN A 27 -8.00 14.18 6.39
N TYR A 28 -7.86 15.13 5.49
CA TYR A 28 -8.89 15.42 4.49
C TYR A 28 -9.14 14.25 3.53
N ILE A 29 -8.06 13.67 3.00
CA ILE A 29 -8.17 12.52 2.07
C ILE A 29 -8.65 11.29 2.82
N GLY A 30 -8.08 10.99 3.97
CA GLY A 30 -8.51 9.86 4.79
C GLY A 30 -9.98 9.94 5.18
N LYS A 31 -10.48 11.13 5.45
CA LYS A 31 -11.90 11.34 5.76
C LYS A 31 -12.81 10.96 4.58
N TYR A 32 -12.40 11.29 3.36
CA TYR A 32 -13.15 10.92 2.17
C TYR A 32 -12.99 9.44 1.81
N ASN A 33 -11.81 8.90 2.02
CA ASN A 33 -11.46 7.55 1.61
C ASN A 33 -11.75 6.50 2.69
N GLY A 34 -12.23 6.93 3.85
CA GLY A 34 -12.58 6.03 4.94
C GLY A 34 -11.38 5.42 5.66
N LEU A 35 -10.17 5.97 5.50
CA LEU A 35 -8.99 5.45 6.20
C LEU A 35 -8.86 5.95 7.64
N ASN A 36 -9.56 7.03 7.98
CA ASN A 36 -9.52 7.61 9.33
C ASN A 36 -9.97 6.60 10.38
N GLY A 37 -9.25 6.55 11.47
CA GLY A 37 -9.54 5.65 12.59
C GLY A 37 -9.01 4.23 12.39
N TYR A 38 -8.15 4.01 11.39
CA TYR A 38 -7.42 2.75 11.18
C TYR A 38 -5.92 2.97 11.35
N GLY A 39 -5.24 1.94 11.84
CA GLY A 39 -3.79 1.87 11.89
C GLY A 39 -3.26 0.83 10.92
N PHE A 40 -2.07 1.08 10.39
CA PHE A 40 -1.40 0.22 9.42
C PHE A 40 0.01 -0.09 9.93
N ARG A 41 0.36 -1.36 9.97
CA ARG A 41 1.73 -1.81 10.22
C ARG A 41 2.20 -2.62 9.03
N VAL A 42 3.35 -2.25 8.46
CA VAL A 42 4.01 -3.09 7.46
C VAL A 42 4.87 -4.11 8.20
N ASP A 43 4.54 -5.37 8.02
CA ASP A 43 5.22 -6.49 8.67
C ASP A 43 6.36 -7.04 7.82
N LYS A 44 6.20 -7.02 6.49
CA LYS A 44 7.18 -7.54 5.55
C LYS A 44 7.05 -6.88 4.19
N PHE A 45 8.18 -6.70 3.53
CA PHE A 45 8.26 -6.25 2.15
C PHE A 45 9.15 -7.20 1.34
N GLU A 46 8.62 -7.69 0.22
CA GLU A 46 9.34 -8.60 -0.67
C GLU A 46 9.19 -8.17 -2.12
N ILE A 47 10.24 -8.42 -2.90
CA ILE A 47 10.17 -8.35 -4.36
C ILE A 47 10.38 -9.75 -4.89
N VAL A 48 9.41 -10.25 -5.64
CA VAL A 48 9.38 -11.64 -6.12
C VAL A 48 9.23 -11.68 -7.63
N ASP A 49 9.60 -12.81 -8.23
CA ASP A 49 9.33 -13.08 -9.64
C ASP A 49 7.82 -13.18 -9.89
N GLY A 50 7.34 -12.38 -10.85
CA GLY A 50 5.91 -12.31 -11.13
C GLY A 50 5.33 -13.62 -11.61
N ASN A 51 6.00 -14.30 -12.55
CA ASN A 51 5.53 -15.59 -13.08
C ASN A 51 5.45 -16.66 -12.00
N SER A 52 6.47 -16.80 -11.16
CA SER A 52 6.51 -17.80 -10.10
C SER A 52 5.41 -17.59 -9.07
N TYR A 53 5.16 -16.35 -8.70
CA TYR A 53 4.10 -16.01 -7.75
C TYR A 53 2.71 -16.29 -8.32
N CYS A 54 2.48 -15.88 -9.58
CA CYS A 54 1.21 -16.10 -10.26
C CYS A 54 0.90 -17.60 -10.45
N GLN A 55 1.92 -18.40 -10.73
CA GLN A 55 1.75 -19.86 -10.84
C GLN A 55 1.27 -20.48 -9.52
N LYS A 56 1.79 -20.03 -8.38
CA LYS A 56 1.35 -20.50 -7.06
C LYS A 56 -0.12 -20.22 -6.79
N LEU A 57 -0.62 -19.11 -7.34
CA LEU A 57 -2.02 -18.69 -7.16
C LEU A 57 -2.93 -19.13 -8.31
N ASN A 58 -2.40 -19.87 -9.29
CA ASN A 58 -3.12 -20.25 -10.52
C ASN A 58 -3.68 -19.05 -11.28
N TYR A 59 -2.95 -17.95 -11.28
CA TYR A 59 -3.32 -16.71 -11.96
C TYR A 59 -2.69 -16.66 -13.34
N THR A 60 -3.51 -16.43 -14.37
CA THR A 60 -3.11 -16.36 -15.78
C THR A 60 -3.31 -15.00 -16.42
N GLY A 61 -3.76 -14.01 -15.65
CA GLY A 61 -3.97 -12.64 -16.12
C GLY A 61 -2.67 -11.84 -16.23
N GLU A 62 -2.82 -10.57 -16.56
CA GLU A 62 -1.70 -9.65 -16.67
C GLU A 62 -1.08 -9.36 -15.30
N HIS A 63 0.23 -9.29 -15.27
CA HIS A 63 1.00 -8.96 -14.07
C HIS A 63 2.37 -8.39 -14.46
N GLY A 64 3.03 -7.73 -13.50
CA GLY A 64 4.41 -7.26 -13.67
C GLY A 64 5.42 -8.42 -13.77
N GLU A 65 6.54 -8.16 -14.41
CA GLU A 65 7.67 -9.11 -14.47
C GLU A 65 8.16 -9.44 -13.06
N LYS A 66 8.12 -8.45 -12.16
CA LYS A 66 8.30 -8.63 -10.73
C LYS A 66 7.08 -8.08 -9.99
N LEU A 67 6.89 -8.54 -8.77
CA LEU A 67 5.84 -8.07 -7.88
C LEU A 67 6.47 -7.57 -6.58
N ALA A 68 5.99 -6.43 -6.10
CA ALA A 68 6.23 -5.98 -4.75
C ALA A 68 5.09 -6.50 -3.87
N LEU A 69 5.42 -7.33 -2.88
CA LEU A 69 4.46 -7.87 -1.93
C LEU A 69 4.63 -7.17 -0.59
N ILE A 70 3.59 -6.48 -0.16
CA ILE A 70 3.59 -5.78 1.13
C ILE A 70 2.65 -6.52 2.07
N SER A 71 3.22 -7.17 3.08
CA SER A 71 2.45 -7.80 4.15
C SER A 71 2.13 -6.75 5.21
N ILE A 72 0.86 -6.52 5.46
CA ILE A 72 0.40 -5.52 6.42
C ILE A 72 -0.53 -6.13 7.45
N THR A 73 -0.59 -5.48 8.60
CA THR A 73 -1.64 -5.67 9.60
C THR A 73 -2.44 -4.38 9.70
N LEU A 74 -3.74 -4.51 9.49
CA LEU A 74 -4.71 -3.43 9.76
C LEU A 74 -5.17 -3.53 11.20
N ARG A 75 -5.42 -2.39 11.83
CA ARG A 75 -6.11 -2.33 13.12
C ARG A 75 -7.14 -1.23 13.09
N ASN A 76 -8.36 -1.55 13.52
CA ASN A 76 -9.38 -0.52 13.72
C ASN A 76 -9.14 0.17 15.06
N GLU A 77 -8.79 1.45 15.04
CA GLU A 77 -8.49 2.27 16.22
C GLU A 77 -9.75 2.92 16.83
N GLY A 78 -10.93 2.62 16.30
CA GLY A 78 -12.19 3.12 16.85
C GLY A 78 -13.18 3.64 15.80
N SER A 79 -12.94 3.41 14.50
CA SER A 79 -13.87 3.78 13.45
C SER A 79 -15.08 2.84 13.41
N GLU A 80 -16.26 3.39 13.15
CA GLU A 80 -17.46 2.62 12.83
C GLU A 80 -17.61 2.32 11.35
N GLU A 81 -16.70 2.87 10.54
CA GLU A 81 -16.68 2.76 9.07
C GLU A 81 -15.74 1.68 8.60
N GLY A 82 -15.91 1.27 7.34
CA GLY A 82 -14.94 0.43 6.65
C GLY A 82 -13.91 1.26 5.88
N ILE A 83 -12.90 0.60 5.36
CA ILE A 83 -11.89 1.20 4.49
C ILE A 83 -11.86 0.53 3.13
N TRP A 84 -11.31 1.24 2.16
CA TRP A 84 -11.04 0.72 0.82
C TRP A 84 -9.54 0.56 0.61
N LEU A 85 -9.11 -0.66 0.27
CA LEU A 85 -7.68 -0.96 0.07
C LEU A 85 -7.06 -0.20 -1.11
N HIS A 86 -7.88 0.22 -2.09
CA HIS A 86 -7.39 0.98 -3.24
C HIS A 86 -6.91 2.41 -2.89
N ASP A 87 -7.18 2.87 -1.68
CA ASP A 87 -6.68 4.15 -1.20
C ASP A 87 -5.24 4.08 -0.69
N LEU A 88 -4.70 2.87 -0.54
CA LEU A 88 -3.30 2.63 -0.22
C LEU A 88 -2.48 2.61 -1.49
N SER A 89 -1.25 3.11 -1.44
CA SER A 89 -0.40 3.18 -2.63
C SER A 89 1.06 2.85 -2.35
N LEU A 90 1.75 2.41 -3.39
CA LEU A 90 3.18 2.19 -3.40
C LEU A 90 3.83 3.20 -4.33
N ILE A 91 4.82 3.92 -3.83
CA ILE A 91 5.56 4.90 -4.61
C ILE A 91 7.05 4.67 -4.50
N GLY A 92 7.77 5.08 -5.54
CA GLY A 92 9.20 5.25 -5.51
C GLY A 92 9.55 6.72 -5.66
N GLU A 93 10.82 7.00 -5.96
CA GLU A 93 11.32 8.38 -6.10
C GLU A 93 10.59 9.14 -7.22
N ASP A 94 10.45 8.51 -8.38
CA ASP A 94 9.79 9.11 -9.56
C ASP A 94 8.67 8.24 -10.14
N ASN A 95 8.28 7.18 -9.42
CA ASN A 95 7.35 6.20 -9.95
C ASN A 95 6.21 5.89 -8.98
N TYR A 96 5.02 5.83 -9.54
CA TYR A 96 3.84 5.25 -8.90
C TYR A 96 3.70 3.80 -9.37
N VAL A 97 3.50 2.88 -8.43
CA VAL A 97 3.40 1.45 -8.72
C VAL A 97 1.96 1.00 -8.55
N GLY A 98 1.40 0.43 -9.60
CA GLY A 98 0.00 0.00 -9.62
C GLY A 98 -0.25 -1.27 -8.81
N MET A 99 -1.30 -1.28 -8.00
CA MET A 99 -1.79 -2.45 -7.28
C MET A 99 -2.41 -3.45 -8.28
N ASN A 100 -2.11 -4.73 -8.11
CA ASN A 100 -2.76 -5.80 -8.88
C ASN A 100 -3.97 -6.32 -8.10
N TRP A 101 -5.15 -5.89 -8.54
CA TRP A 101 -6.42 -6.18 -7.85
C TRP A 101 -6.78 -7.67 -7.86
N ASP A 102 -6.58 -8.33 -8.98
CA ASP A 102 -6.92 -9.75 -9.10
C ASP A 102 -6.03 -10.61 -8.20
N LEU A 103 -4.73 -10.30 -8.16
CA LEU A 103 -3.80 -10.96 -7.26
C LEU A 103 -4.09 -10.65 -5.80
N LEU A 104 -4.50 -9.42 -5.49
CA LEU A 104 -4.91 -9.03 -4.13
C LEU A 104 -6.00 -9.96 -3.61
N LEU A 105 -7.03 -10.19 -4.41
CA LEU A 105 -8.17 -11.03 -4.02
C LEU A 105 -7.78 -12.51 -3.93
N LEU A 106 -6.92 -13.00 -4.85
CA LEU A 106 -6.42 -14.37 -4.81
C LEU A 106 -5.49 -14.64 -3.62
N ALA A 107 -4.62 -13.67 -3.30
CA ALA A 107 -3.69 -13.78 -2.18
C ALA A 107 -4.39 -13.68 -0.82
N ASN A 108 -5.58 -13.11 -0.78
CA ASN A 108 -6.33 -12.86 0.45
C ASN A 108 -7.77 -13.37 0.33
N PRO A 109 -7.99 -14.69 0.35
CA PRO A 109 -9.34 -15.25 0.19
C PRO A 109 -10.33 -14.82 1.26
N GLY A 110 -9.85 -14.41 2.45
CA GLY A 110 -10.69 -13.85 3.51
C GLY A 110 -11.38 -12.53 3.15
N LEU A 111 -10.95 -11.85 2.07
CA LEU A 111 -11.63 -10.65 1.55
C LEU A 111 -12.93 -10.98 0.82
N GLU A 112 -13.17 -12.25 0.49
CA GLU A 112 -14.40 -12.73 -0.17
C GLU A 112 -14.74 -11.96 -1.47
N GLY A 113 -13.70 -11.56 -2.22
CA GLY A 113 -13.85 -10.83 -3.48
C GLY A 113 -14.11 -9.34 -3.34
N SER A 114 -14.01 -8.78 -2.14
CA SER A 114 -14.19 -7.34 -1.89
C SER A 114 -12.87 -6.65 -1.55
N THR A 115 -12.67 -5.45 -2.07
CA THR A 115 -11.54 -4.58 -1.70
C THR A 115 -11.86 -3.67 -0.51
N GLY A 116 -13.09 -3.69 -0.03
CA GLY A 116 -13.53 -3.01 1.17
C GLY A 116 -13.38 -3.91 2.40
N ILE A 117 -12.87 -3.36 3.48
CA ILE A 117 -12.73 -4.07 4.76
C ILE A 117 -13.41 -3.24 5.85
N ARG A 118 -14.19 -3.93 6.68
CA ARG A 118 -14.77 -3.36 7.89
C ARG A 118 -14.42 -4.25 9.08
N LEU A 119 -13.61 -3.73 9.98
CA LEU A 119 -13.26 -4.41 11.23
C LEU A 119 -14.03 -3.80 12.38
N SER A 120 -14.38 -4.60 13.38
CA SER A 120 -14.87 -4.07 14.65
C SER A 120 -13.74 -3.32 15.37
N PRO A 121 -14.06 -2.27 16.15
CA PRO A 121 -13.07 -1.53 16.90
C PRO A 121 -12.16 -2.44 17.74
N GLY A 122 -10.85 -2.22 17.65
CA GLY A 122 -9.83 -3.01 18.31
C GLY A 122 -9.41 -4.29 17.59
N MET A 123 -10.09 -4.67 16.52
CA MET A 123 -9.77 -5.87 15.73
C MET A 123 -8.63 -5.60 14.74
N GLU A 124 -7.83 -6.64 14.51
CA GLU A 124 -6.74 -6.65 13.56
C GLU A 124 -7.00 -7.63 12.42
N TYR A 125 -6.44 -7.34 11.24
CA TYR A 125 -6.52 -8.19 10.06
C TYR A 125 -5.21 -8.13 9.28
N ALA A 126 -4.62 -9.28 9.01
CA ALA A 126 -3.38 -9.39 8.24
C ALA A 126 -3.67 -9.75 6.78
N LEU A 127 -3.01 -9.06 5.85
CA LEU A 127 -3.15 -9.32 4.41
C LEU A 127 -1.86 -9.02 3.66
N VAL A 128 -1.79 -9.49 2.42
CA VAL A 128 -0.69 -9.23 1.49
C VAL A 128 -1.24 -8.39 0.33
N ILE A 129 -0.57 -7.28 0.03
CA ILE A 129 -0.96 -6.41 -1.09
C ILE A 129 0.10 -6.53 -2.18
N PRO A 130 -0.25 -7.06 -3.38
CA PRO A 130 0.66 -7.15 -4.51
C PRO A 130 0.59 -5.91 -5.39
N PHE A 131 1.77 -5.41 -5.80
CA PHE A 131 1.92 -4.31 -6.75
C PHE A 131 2.75 -4.77 -7.94
N ASP A 132 2.37 -4.34 -9.14
CA ASP A 132 3.05 -4.71 -10.38
C ASP A 132 4.29 -3.84 -10.64
N ILE A 133 5.47 -4.45 -10.63
CA ILE A 133 6.70 -3.79 -11.04
C ILE A 133 6.96 -4.12 -12.50
N LEU A 134 6.81 -3.11 -13.35
CA LEU A 134 6.95 -3.24 -14.80
C LEU A 134 8.26 -2.61 -15.26
N GLN A 135 9.09 -3.39 -15.94
CA GLN A 135 10.40 -2.93 -16.44
C GLN A 135 10.28 -1.65 -17.28
N ARG A 136 9.23 -1.54 -18.08
CA ARG A 136 8.99 -0.38 -18.97
C ARG A 136 8.89 0.96 -18.22
N TYR A 137 8.49 0.93 -16.95
CA TYR A 137 8.36 2.16 -16.15
C TYR A 137 9.64 2.52 -15.39
N PHE A 138 10.49 1.54 -15.12
CA PHE A 138 11.73 1.77 -14.36
C PHE A 138 12.98 1.89 -15.23
N GLY A 139 12.93 1.39 -16.47
CA GLY A 139 14.11 1.26 -17.31
C GLY A 139 14.98 0.06 -16.92
N ARG A 140 15.83 -0.38 -17.84
CA ARG A 140 16.62 -1.62 -17.66
C ARG A 140 17.55 -1.59 -16.45
N LYS A 141 18.27 -0.49 -16.27
CA LYS A 141 19.28 -0.39 -15.19
C LYS A 141 18.62 -0.41 -13.81
N THR A 142 17.58 0.40 -13.62
CA THR A 142 16.84 0.47 -12.36
C THR A 142 16.13 -0.85 -12.08
N PHE A 143 15.49 -1.42 -13.08
CA PHE A 143 14.77 -2.70 -12.93
C PHE A 143 15.70 -3.86 -12.55
N LYS A 144 16.92 -3.90 -13.13
CA LYS A 144 17.92 -4.91 -12.79
C LYS A 144 18.33 -4.85 -11.30
N ASN A 145 18.35 -3.65 -10.73
CA ASN A 145 18.70 -3.39 -9.34
C ASN A 145 17.49 -2.94 -8.52
N ILE A 146 16.29 -3.40 -8.87
CA ILE A 146 15.04 -2.93 -8.26
C ILE A 146 14.98 -3.19 -6.76
N GLU A 147 15.72 -4.18 -6.27
CA GLU A 147 15.81 -4.51 -4.85
C GLU A 147 16.53 -3.42 -4.03
N GLU A 148 17.31 -2.58 -4.69
CA GLU A 148 18.00 -1.43 -4.09
C GLU A 148 17.19 -0.13 -4.22
N TYR A 149 16.10 -0.17 -4.97
CA TYR A 149 15.27 1.01 -5.22
C TYR A 149 14.47 1.39 -3.96
N PRO A 150 14.46 2.68 -3.57
CA PRO A 150 13.73 3.11 -2.37
C PRO A 150 12.22 3.17 -2.65
N PHE A 151 11.47 2.31 -1.98
CA PHE A 151 10.01 2.29 -2.03
C PHE A 151 9.40 2.78 -0.72
N PHE A 152 8.24 3.42 -0.85
CA PHE A 152 7.43 3.88 0.27
C PHE A 152 5.98 3.41 0.11
N PHE A 153 5.41 2.94 1.21
CA PHE A 153 4.00 2.61 1.28
C PHE A 153 3.25 3.79 1.88
N VAL A 154 2.29 4.35 1.13
CA VAL A 154 1.56 5.56 1.51
C VAL A 154 0.21 5.18 2.07
N VAL A 155 -0.05 5.54 3.32
CA VAL A 155 -1.31 5.26 4.03
C VAL A 155 -2.19 6.49 4.18
N ALA A 156 -1.64 7.68 3.99
CA ALA A 156 -2.39 8.92 3.94
C ALA A 156 -1.68 9.94 3.05
N GLY A 157 -2.46 10.73 2.30
CA GLY A 157 -1.91 11.67 1.31
C GLY A 157 -2.03 13.14 1.69
N TYR A 158 -3.02 13.52 2.47
CA TYR A 158 -3.28 14.94 2.75
C TYR A 158 -4.13 15.09 4.02
N PRO A 159 -3.92 16.16 4.83
CA PRO A 159 -2.96 17.25 4.70
C PRO A 159 -1.53 16.88 5.02
N GLU A 160 -1.32 15.80 5.74
CA GLU A 160 -0.02 15.23 6.03
C GLU A 160 0.11 13.90 5.28
N GLU A 161 1.12 13.79 4.44
CA GLU A 161 1.42 12.54 3.76
C GLU A 161 2.18 11.61 4.70
N GLN A 162 1.62 10.42 4.93
CA GLN A 162 2.21 9.43 5.82
C GLN A 162 2.81 8.30 4.96
N ARG A 163 4.14 8.21 4.97
CA ARG A 163 4.90 7.23 4.20
C ARG A 163 5.62 6.25 5.13
N ILE A 164 5.43 4.97 4.88
CA ILE A 164 6.21 3.92 5.55
C ILE A 164 7.37 3.55 4.63
N GLN A 165 8.59 3.76 5.12
CA GLN A 165 9.81 3.38 4.38
C GLN A 165 9.96 1.87 4.35
N LEU A 166 10.09 1.29 3.16
CA LEU A 166 10.17 -0.14 2.97
C LEU A 166 11.63 -0.62 2.91
N SER A 167 11.86 -1.77 3.50
CA SER A 167 13.15 -2.45 3.49
C SER A 167 12.95 -3.95 3.27
N LEU A 168 13.73 -4.54 2.38
CA LEU A 168 13.72 -5.98 2.11
C LEU A 168 14.41 -6.79 3.22
N PHE A 169 15.29 -6.13 3.98
CA PHE A 169 16.10 -6.75 5.03
C PHE A 169 15.90 -6.01 6.36
N ASP A 170 15.32 -6.68 7.32
CA ASP A 170 15.20 -6.22 8.70
C ASP A 170 16.21 -6.91 9.59
#